data_ca2eae74ef1cbaca0a101752c7a216f0
#
_entry.id   ca2eae74ef1cbaca0a101752c7a216f0
#
_cell.length_a   1.000
_cell.length_b   1.000
_cell.length_c   1.000
_cell.angle_alpha   90.00
_cell.angle_beta   90.00
_cell.angle_gamma   90.00
#
_symmetry.space_group_name_H-M   'P 1'
#
loop_
_entity.id
_entity.type
_entity.pdbx_description
1 polymer ?
#
loop_
_entity_poly.entity_id
_entity_poly.type
_entity_poly.pdbx_seq_one_letter_code
_entity_poly.pdbx_strand_id
1 'polypeptide(L)'
;MDAGRPEKEGLSPLGRFFFKEWRDIIVDGFIKRKESGLPGAHRIIPSHLALKASPGIKPENILWYEDMEQILRRSERISFMMCGCRGLWRKCDNPVDVCLQVQFPPENGEYKGEAHQYIKPPKDVSFDEALEVINRCENLGLVHIPLNTSHGDLICNCCDDCCMVINPMLNRGGGIIWEILTPSRYRAVVDQELCVGCGTCLKRCKFSAIETVDVPGSKKPKTRIINEHCLGCGVCVVKCTKKALTLELIRSPEHIPTISVMELMSRGRKT
;
A
#
# COMPACT_ATOMS: atom_id res chain seq x y z
N MET A 1 2.82 -25.84 7.24
CA MET A 1 2.12 -26.21 8.47
C MET A 1 1.03 -25.20 8.70
N ASP A 2 -0.20 -25.63 8.59
CA ASP A 2 -1.40 -24.78 8.74
C ASP A 2 -1.59 -24.51 10.24
N ALA A 3 -1.01 -23.42 10.73
CA ALA A 3 -1.24 -22.96 12.09
C ALA A 3 -2.71 -22.55 12.15
N GLY A 4 -3.53 -23.36 12.84
CA GLY A 4 -4.97 -23.25 12.94
C GLY A 4 -5.42 -21.80 13.01
N ARG A 5 -6.30 -21.41 12.08
CA ARG A 5 -6.94 -20.09 12.08
C ARG A 5 -7.59 -19.90 13.46
N PRO A 6 -7.22 -18.85 14.21
CA PRO A 6 -8.02 -18.51 15.38
C PRO A 6 -9.45 -18.23 14.88
N GLU A 7 -10.42 -18.81 15.55
CA GLU A 7 -11.85 -18.64 15.27
C GLU A 7 -12.17 -17.15 15.03
N LYS A 8 -13.17 -16.89 14.19
CA LYS A 8 -13.62 -15.57 13.74
C LYS A 8 -14.23 -14.72 14.88
N GLU A 9 -13.62 -14.69 16.04
CA GLU A 9 -14.01 -13.78 17.12
C GLU A 9 -13.51 -12.38 16.77
N GLY A 10 -14.32 -11.66 16.02
CA GLY A 10 -14.16 -10.24 15.84
C GLY A 10 -14.50 -9.47 17.13
N LEU A 11 -14.24 -8.16 17.13
CA LEU A 11 -14.63 -7.26 18.23
C LEU A 11 -16.10 -7.47 18.63
N SER A 12 -16.37 -7.43 19.93
CA SER A 12 -17.73 -7.30 20.47
C SER A 12 -18.44 -6.07 19.87
N PRO A 13 -19.77 -5.97 19.89
CA PRO A 13 -20.50 -4.78 19.40
C PRO A 13 -19.96 -3.48 19.99
N LEU A 14 -19.65 -3.46 21.30
CA LEU A 14 -19.05 -2.32 21.99
C LEU A 14 -17.62 -2.05 21.50
N GLY A 15 -16.82 -3.08 21.32
CA GLY A 15 -15.47 -2.95 20.75
C GLY A 15 -15.48 -2.39 19.34
N ARG A 16 -16.44 -2.80 18.49
CA ARG A 16 -16.63 -2.25 17.13
C ARG A 16 -17.01 -0.77 17.15
N PHE A 17 -17.83 -0.38 18.11
CA PHE A 17 -18.20 1.03 18.30
C PHE A 17 -16.96 1.87 18.63
N PHE A 18 -16.21 1.54 19.67
CA PHE A 18 -14.99 2.27 20.04
C PHE A 18 -13.95 2.26 18.93
N PHE A 19 -13.78 1.16 18.23
CA PHE A 19 -12.83 1.10 17.13
C PHE A 19 -13.24 1.99 15.94
N LYS A 20 -14.56 2.13 15.68
CA LYS A 20 -15.08 3.05 14.68
C LYS A 20 -14.76 4.50 15.05
N GLU A 21 -15.04 4.90 16.29
CA GLU A 21 -14.77 6.25 16.79
C GLU A 21 -13.26 6.58 16.72
N TRP A 22 -12.43 5.66 17.18
CA TRP A 22 -10.97 5.83 17.11
C TRP A 22 -10.46 5.95 15.66
N ARG A 23 -10.97 5.15 14.75
CA ARG A 23 -10.68 5.23 13.33
C ARG A 23 -11.04 6.61 12.76
N ASP A 24 -12.18 7.13 13.13
CA ASP A 24 -12.67 8.40 12.63
C ASP A 24 -11.79 9.56 13.15
N ILE A 25 -11.33 9.50 14.40
CA ILE A 25 -10.34 10.43 14.97
C ILE A 25 -9.02 10.41 14.19
N ILE A 26 -8.52 9.23 13.84
CA ILE A 26 -7.29 9.09 13.04
C ILE A 26 -7.45 9.72 11.66
N VAL A 27 -8.58 9.48 10.99
CA VAL A 27 -8.86 10.06 9.66
C VAL A 27 -8.96 11.57 9.74
N ASP A 28 -9.65 12.10 10.75
CA ASP A 28 -9.72 13.55 10.98
C ASP A 28 -8.33 14.17 11.22
N GLY A 29 -7.45 13.44 11.91
CA GLY A 29 -6.06 13.85 12.09
C GLY A 29 -5.30 13.94 10.75
N PHE A 30 -5.52 13.00 9.84
CA PHE A 30 -4.93 13.04 8.49
C PHE A 30 -5.48 14.20 7.66
N ILE A 31 -6.79 14.46 7.74
CA ILE A 31 -7.42 15.59 7.06
C ILE A 31 -6.82 16.91 7.55
N LYS A 32 -6.78 17.12 8.86
CA LYS A 32 -6.18 18.34 9.47
C LYS A 32 -4.72 18.52 9.08
N ARG A 33 -3.95 17.41 9.00
CA ARG A 33 -2.56 17.44 8.54
C ARG A 33 -2.48 17.99 7.11
N LYS A 34 -3.35 17.53 6.23
CA LYS A 34 -3.42 18.02 4.83
C LYS A 34 -3.84 19.48 4.76
N GLU A 35 -4.87 19.89 5.49
CA GLU A 35 -5.34 21.27 5.58
C GLU A 35 -4.24 22.23 6.06
N SER A 36 -3.33 21.73 6.90
CA SER A 36 -2.14 22.48 7.35
C SER A 36 -1.01 22.52 6.31
N GLY A 37 -1.23 22.04 5.07
CA GLY A 37 -0.24 22.03 4.00
C GLY A 37 0.91 21.03 4.18
N LEU A 38 0.77 20.09 5.12
CA LEU A 38 1.77 19.08 5.39
C LEU A 38 1.64 17.89 4.41
N PRO A 39 2.76 17.25 4.03
CA PRO A 39 2.71 16.06 3.19
C PRO A 39 1.93 14.93 3.86
N GLY A 40 1.27 14.09 3.08
CA GLY A 40 0.60 12.89 3.60
C GLY A 40 1.53 12.07 4.49
N ALA A 41 0.99 11.52 5.57
CA ALA A 41 1.78 10.69 6.50
C ALA A 41 2.15 9.32 5.91
N HIS A 42 1.39 8.85 4.93
CA HIS A 42 1.57 7.56 4.28
C HIS A 42 1.69 7.73 2.77
N ARG A 43 2.39 6.82 2.13
CA ARG A 43 2.50 6.76 0.67
C ARG A 43 2.20 5.36 0.15
N ILE A 44 2.06 5.24 -1.16
CA ILE A 44 1.95 3.98 -1.87
C ILE A 44 3.35 3.54 -2.33
N ILE A 45 3.70 2.28 -2.10
CA ILE A 45 4.79 1.59 -2.82
C ILE A 45 4.15 0.78 -3.95
N PRO A 46 4.67 0.83 -5.17
CA PRO A 46 4.21 -0.04 -6.24
C PRO A 46 4.54 -1.51 -5.93
N SER A 47 3.72 -2.42 -6.41
CA SER A 47 4.02 -3.85 -6.39
C SER A 47 5.33 -4.11 -7.13
N HIS A 48 6.28 -4.86 -6.52
CA HIS A 48 7.53 -5.20 -7.18
C HIS A 48 7.30 -6.17 -8.36
N LEU A 49 6.27 -7.03 -8.29
CA LEU A 49 5.87 -7.86 -9.42
C LEU A 49 5.34 -7.01 -10.58
N ALA A 50 4.67 -5.89 -10.29
CA ALA A 50 4.23 -4.95 -11.30
C ALA A 50 5.40 -4.18 -11.92
N LEU A 51 6.38 -3.75 -11.12
CA LEU A 51 7.62 -3.14 -11.63
C LEU A 51 8.35 -4.10 -12.58
N LYS A 52 8.54 -5.35 -12.17
CA LYS A 52 9.15 -6.40 -13.02
C LYS A 52 8.36 -6.68 -14.32
N ALA A 53 7.03 -6.54 -14.26
CA ALA A 53 6.16 -6.72 -15.43
C ALA A 53 6.05 -5.49 -16.33
N SER A 54 6.78 -4.41 -16.03
CA SER A 54 6.69 -3.12 -16.74
C SER A 54 8.02 -2.78 -17.44
N PRO A 55 8.28 -3.34 -18.63
CA PRO A 55 9.58 -3.26 -19.32
C PRO A 55 9.99 -1.83 -19.70
N GLY A 56 9.04 -0.88 -19.73
CA GLY A 56 9.34 0.54 -19.97
C GLY A 56 10.02 1.25 -18.78
N ILE A 57 10.08 0.61 -17.61
CA ILE A 57 10.75 1.16 -16.43
C ILE A 57 12.15 0.58 -16.34
N LYS A 58 13.16 1.43 -16.50
CA LYS A 58 14.57 1.01 -16.37
C LYS A 58 14.93 0.81 -14.90
N PRO A 59 15.67 -0.25 -14.54
CA PRO A 59 16.04 -0.54 -13.15
C PRO A 59 16.73 0.62 -12.43
N GLU A 60 17.57 1.37 -13.12
CA GLU A 60 18.28 2.54 -12.56
C GLU A 60 17.35 3.70 -12.17
N ASN A 61 16.12 3.73 -12.67
CA ASN A 61 15.11 4.72 -12.32
C ASN A 61 14.24 4.31 -11.11
N ILE A 62 14.39 3.09 -10.62
CA ILE A 62 13.67 2.59 -9.44
C ILE A 62 14.50 2.92 -8.20
N LEU A 63 13.95 3.74 -7.32
CA LEU A 63 14.60 4.04 -6.05
C LEU A 63 14.47 2.83 -5.12
N TRP A 64 15.52 2.54 -4.33
CA TRP A 64 15.54 1.34 -3.48
C TRP A 64 14.35 1.27 -2.51
N TYR A 65 13.86 2.41 -2.05
CA TYR A 65 12.71 2.51 -1.15
C TYR A 65 11.34 2.48 -1.85
N GLU A 66 11.32 2.23 -3.16
CA GLU A 66 10.10 2.03 -3.96
C GLU A 66 9.92 0.57 -4.39
N ASP A 67 10.91 -0.27 -4.18
CA ASP A 67 10.87 -1.69 -4.51
C ASP A 67 10.95 -2.53 -3.24
N MET A 68 9.91 -3.32 -2.98
CA MET A 68 9.83 -4.16 -1.79
C MET A 68 11.01 -5.10 -1.66
N GLU A 69 11.51 -5.68 -2.75
CA GLU A 69 12.69 -6.55 -2.71
C GLU A 69 13.94 -5.78 -2.28
N GLN A 70 14.14 -4.57 -2.78
CA GLN A 70 15.29 -3.73 -2.40
C GLN A 70 15.20 -3.24 -0.95
N ILE A 71 13.99 -2.91 -0.48
CA ILE A 71 13.75 -2.56 0.92
C ILE A 71 14.16 -3.72 1.83
N LEU A 72 13.69 -4.93 1.55
CA LEU A 72 14.02 -6.12 2.34
C LEU A 72 15.52 -6.43 2.31
N ARG A 73 16.19 -6.32 1.14
CA ARG A 73 17.65 -6.56 1.02
C ARG A 73 18.50 -5.59 1.83
N ARG A 74 18.03 -4.36 2.02
CA ARG A 74 18.75 -3.32 2.77
C ARG A 74 18.43 -3.33 4.27
N SER A 75 17.46 -4.12 4.69
CA SER A 75 17.05 -4.22 6.08
C SER A 75 18.00 -5.13 6.86
N GLU A 76 18.48 -4.67 8.00
CA GLU A 76 19.26 -5.50 8.95
C GLU A 76 18.36 -6.49 9.70
N ARG A 77 17.12 -6.07 9.94
CA ARG A 77 16.12 -6.90 10.63
C ARG A 77 14.78 -6.75 9.95
N ILE A 78 14.11 -7.86 9.77
CA ILE A 78 12.75 -7.93 9.22
C ILE A 78 11.90 -8.72 10.21
N SER A 79 10.73 -8.20 10.55
CA SER A 79 9.82 -8.87 11.48
C SER A 79 8.41 -8.85 10.92
N PHE A 80 7.67 -9.95 11.10
CA PHE A 80 6.23 -9.97 10.85
C PHE A 80 5.46 -9.38 12.01
N MET A 81 4.44 -8.63 11.66
CA MET A 81 3.45 -8.13 12.60
C MET A 81 2.05 -8.55 12.16
N MET A 82 1.21 -8.84 13.12
CA MET A 82 -0.21 -9.02 12.86
C MET A 82 -0.83 -7.71 12.38
N CYS A 83 -1.54 -7.76 11.25
CA CYS A 83 -2.34 -6.63 10.78
C CYS A 83 -3.45 -6.31 11.79
N GLY A 84 -3.26 -5.31 12.64
CA GLY A 84 -4.24 -4.91 13.67
C GLY A 84 -5.59 -4.54 13.07
N CYS A 85 -5.60 -3.79 11.96
CA CYS A 85 -6.84 -3.41 11.27
C CYS A 85 -7.67 -4.63 10.87
N ARG A 86 -7.04 -5.60 10.19
CA ARG A 86 -7.74 -6.79 9.72
C ARG A 86 -8.05 -7.76 10.85
N GLY A 87 -7.14 -7.89 11.81
CA GLY A 87 -7.35 -8.70 13.01
C GLY A 87 -8.57 -8.27 13.81
N LEU A 88 -8.81 -6.97 13.90
CA LEU A 88 -9.94 -6.39 14.64
C LEU A 88 -11.25 -6.40 13.85
N TRP A 89 -11.22 -5.96 12.58
CA TRP A 89 -12.44 -5.85 11.76
C TRP A 89 -12.98 -7.15 11.21
N ARG A 90 -12.10 -8.06 10.82
CA ARG A 90 -12.47 -9.37 10.24
C ARG A 90 -13.51 -9.30 9.10
N LYS A 91 -13.43 -8.25 8.27
CA LYS A 91 -14.37 -8.08 7.14
C LYS A 91 -13.99 -8.85 5.88
N CYS A 92 -12.78 -9.39 5.81
CA CYS A 92 -12.29 -10.18 4.68
C CYS A 92 -11.51 -11.40 5.17
N ASP A 93 -11.30 -12.36 4.26
CA ASP A 93 -10.53 -13.59 4.53
C ASP A 93 -9.03 -13.46 4.20
N ASN A 94 -8.54 -12.23 3.92
CA ASN A 94 -7.13 -12.02 3.70
C ASN A 94 -6.31 -12.34 4.97
N PRO A 95 -5.06 -12.83 4.83
CA PRO A 95 -4.21 -13.19 5.95
C PRO A 95 -3.91 -11.99 6.83
N VAL A 96 -3.73 -12.24 8.13
CA VAL A 96 -3.41 -11.19 9.12
C VAL A 96 -1.92 -11.06 9.37
N ASP A 97 -1.13 -12.11 9.15
CA ASP A 97 0.32 -12.13 9.39
C ASP A 97 1.06 -11.64 8.13
N VAL A 98 0.89 -10.38 7.82
CA VAL A 98 1.36 -9.81 6.55
C VAL A 98 1.98 -8.42 6.67
N CYS A 99 1.80 -7.71 7.78
CA CYS A 99 2.48 -6.44 7.96
C CYS A 99 3.94 -6.69 8.34
N LEU A 100 4.83 -5.84 7.86
CA LEU A 100 6.26 -5.94 8.11
C LEU A 100 6.73 -4.73 8.89
N GLN A 101 7.65 -4.98 9.81
CA GLN A 101 8.54 -4.00 10.35
C GLN A 101 9.93 -4.27 9.82
N VAL A 102 10.59 -3.25 9.32
CA VAL A 102 11.95 -3.31 8.80
C VAL A 102 12.83 -2.34 9.56
N GLN A 103 14.05 -2.74 9.85
CA GLN A 103 15.07 -1.90 10.46
C GLN A 103 16.19 -1.74 9.46
N PHE A 104 16.56 -0.49 9.20
CA PHE A 104 17.69 -0.18 8.35
C PHE A 104 18.95 0.05 9.20
N PRO A 105 20.15 -0.21 8.66
CA PRO A 105 21.38 0.15 9.32
C PRO A 105 21.38 1.66 9.63
N PRO A 106 21.93 2.07 10.79
CA PRO A 106 21.97 3.45 11.17
C PRO A 106 22.79 4.26 10.17
N GLU A 107 22.18 5.25 9.53
CA GLU A 107 22.95 6.25 8.81
C GLU A 107 23.67 7.13 9.85
N ASN A 108 24.99 7.19 9.82
CA ASN A 108 25.85 7.95 10.75
C ASN A 108 25.81 7.48 12.23
N GLY A 109 25.57 6.20 12.50
CA GLY A 109 25.63 5.64 13.85
C GLY A 109 24.43 5.91 14.74
N GLU A 110 23.38 6.56 14.25
CA GLU A 110 22.12 6.76 14.96
C GLU A 110 21.03 5.80 14.45
N TYR A 111 20.65 4.83 15.28
CA TYR A 111 19.47 4.01 15.02
C TYR A 111 18.19 4.83 15.22
N LYS A 112 17.34 4.85 14.20
CA LYS A 112 16.08 5.62 14.22
C LYS A 112 14.88 4.73 13.87
N GLY A 113 14.48 3.88 14.77
CA GLY A 113 13.26 3.08 14.65
C GLY A 113 13.01 2.26 15.90
N GLU A 114 12.08 2.69 16.72
CA GLU A 114 11.55 1.83 17.77
C GLU A 114 10.53 0.87 17.19
N ALA A 115 10.70 -0.42 17.49
CA ALA A 115 9.73 -1.44 17.14
C ALA A 115 8.39 -1.13 17.79
N HIS A 116 7.41 -0.68 17.02
CA HIS A 116 6.05 -0.54 17.51
C HIS A 116 5.51 -1.92 17.88
N GLN A 117 5.41 -2.20 19.18
CA GLN A 117 4.81 -3.43 19.68
C GLN A 117 3.28 -3.33 19.58
N TYR A 118 2.72 -3.84 18.48
CA TYR A 118 1.28 -4.05 18.40
C TYR A 118 0.93 -5.46 18.92
N ILE A 119 -0.14 -5.59 19.66
CA ILE A 119 -0.91 -6.76 20.15
C ILE A 119 -0.15 -8.10 20.35
N LYS A 120 0.86 -8.44 19.54
CA LYS A 120 1.81 -9.56 19.70
C LYS A 120 3.21 -9.10 19.37
N PRO A 121 4.24 -9.61 20.07
CA PRO A 121 5.62 -9.30 19.74
C PRO A 121 5.90 -9.71 18.28
N PRO A 122 6.66 -8.90 17.53
CA PRO A 122 7.01 -9.22 16.16
C PRO A 122 7.86 -10.50 16.11
N LYS A 123 7.63 -11.32 15.09
CA LYS A 123 8.43 -12.51 14.81
C LYS A 123 9.46 -12.15 13.75
N ASP A 124 10.73 -12.28 14.09
CA ASP A 124 11.81 -12.09 13.12
C ASP A 124 11.75 -13.18 12.05
N VAL A 125 12.01 -12.76 10.82
CA VAL A 125 11.95 -13.61 9.64
C VAL A 125 13.13 -13.33 8.71
N SER A 126 13.45 -14.34 7.90
CA SER A 126 14.46 -14.20 6.85
C SER A 126 13.96 -13.33 5.69
N PHE A 127 14.90 -12.89 4.85
CA PHE A 127 14.59 -12.21 3.60
C PHE A 127 13.64 -13.03 2.72
N ASP A 128 13.91 -14.34 2.57
CA ASP A 128 13.11 -15.20 1.69
C ASP A 128 11.67 -15.37 2.21
N GLU A 129 11.50 -15.59 3.52
CA GLU A 129 10.16 -15.65 4.14
C GLU A 129 9.39 -14.33 3.96
N ALA A 130 10.07 -13.19 4.13
CA ALA A 130 9.46 -11.88 3.94
C ALA A 130 9.05 -11.65 2.49
N LEU A 131 9.92 -11.98 1.53
CA LEU A 131 9.64 -11.84 0.10
C LEU A 131 8.49 -12.75 -0.34
N GLU A 132 8.40 -13.97 0.18
CA GLU A 132 7.27 -14.86 -0.09
C GLU A 132 5.94 -14.25 0.39
N VAL A 133 5.92 -13.64 1.59
CA VAL A 133 4.72 -12.95 2.10
C VAL A 133 4.36 -11.76 1.23
N ILE A 134 5.33 -10.94 0.81
CA ILE A 134 5.11 -9.82 -0.11
C ILE A 134 4.51 -10.32 -1.43
N ASN A 135 5.11 -11.34 -2.04
CA ASN A 135 4.60 -11.95 -3.27
C ASN A 135 3.15 -12.43 -3.11
N ARG A 136 2.84 -13.07 -1.98
CA ARG A 136 1.49 -13.50 -1.64
C ARG A 136 0.54 -12.31 -1.51
N CYS A 137 0.94 -11.25 -0.83
CA CYS A 137 0.14 -10.03 -0.68
C CYS A 137 -0.18 -9.39 -2.03
N GLU A 138 0.81 -9.24 -2.91
CA GLU A 138 0.62 -8.70 -4.24
C GLU A 138 -0.31 -9.55 -5.10
N ASN A 139 -0.18 -10.88 -5.01
CA ASN A 139 -1.07 -11.81 -5.69
C ASN A 139 -2.52 -11.72 -5.18
N LEU A 140 -2.73 -11.46 -3.91
CA LEU A 140 -4.04 -11.20 -3.30
C LEU A 140 -4.60 -9.80 -3.62
N GLY A 141 -3.77 -8.88 -4.14
CA GLY A 141 -4.17 -7.50 -4.42
C GLY A 141 -4.13 -6.59 -3.22
N LEU A 142 -3.32 -6.92 -2.22
CA LEU A 142 -3.04 -6.03 -1.09
C LEU A 142 -2.06 -4.93 -1.53
N VAL A 143 -2.25 -3.74 -0.98
CA VAL A 143 -1.49 -2.55 -1.34
C VAL A 143 -0.44 -2.27 -0.27
N HIS A 144 0.79 -2.00 -0.66
CA HIS A 144 1.89 -1.64 0.23
C HIS A 144 1.80 -0.17 0.64
N ILE A 145 1.68 0.08 1.94
CA ILE A 145 1.54 1.42 2.51
C ILE A 145 2.51 1.60 3.67
N PRO A 146 3.73 2.13 3.41
CA PRO A 146 4.64 2.59 4.45
C PRO A 146 4.30 4.01 4.90
N LEU A 147 5.06 4.51 5.87
CA LEU A 147 5.15 5.94 6.14
C LEU A 147 5.76 6.68 4.93
N ASN A 148 5.39 7.94 4.74
CA ASN A 148 5.80 8.75 3.59
C ASN A 148 7.23 9.32 3.76
N THR A 149 8.19 8.43 3.79
CA THR A 149 9.62 8.74 3.87
C THR A 149 10.42 7.66 3.17
N SER A 150 11.68 7.93 2.83
CA SER A 150 12.61 6.94 2.26
C SER A 150 12.93 5.79 3.25
N HIS A 151 12.79 6.02 4.55
CA HIS A 151 13.12 5.06 5.62
C HIS A 151 11.88 4.67 6.45
N GLY A 152 10.75 4.49 5.80
CA GLY A 152 9.54 4.01 6.46
C GLY A 152 9.74 2.59 7.02
N ASP A 153 9.73 2.45 8.34
CA ASP A 153 10.02 1.23 9.09
C ASP A 153 8.84 0.26 9.18
N LEU A 154 7.62 0.77 9.00
CA LEU A 154 6.39 -0.01 9.02
C LEU A 154 5.81 -0.12 7.62
N ILE A 155 5.65 -1.34 7.13
CA ILE A 155 5.06 -1.62 5.81
C ILE A 155 3.76 -2.38 6.00
N CYS A 156 2.65 -1.68 5.83
CA CYS A 156 1.32 -2.29 5.84
C CYS A 156 1.01 -2.93 4.49
N ASN A 157 0.32 -4.09 4.52
CA ASN A 157 -0.23 -4.76 3.35
C ASN A 157 -1.76 -4.70 3.39
N CYS A 158 -2.33 -3.67 2.80
CA CYS A 158 -3.67 -3.18 3.04
C CYS A 158 -4.71 -3.68 2.04
N CYS A 159 -5.91 -3.97 2.55
CA CYS A 159 -7.13 -4.16 1.77
C CYS A 159 -8.05 -2.94 1.96
N ASP A 160 -9.05 -2.81 1.11
CA ASP A 160 -10.06 -1.75 1.15
C ASP A 160 -11.16 -1.99 2.20
N ASP A 161 -11.34 -3.22 2.67
CA ASP A 161 -12.42 -3.60 3.59
C ASP A 161 -12.09 -3.34 5.06
N CYS A 162 -10.85 -3.68 5.48
CA CYS A 162 -10.45 -3.67 6.88
C CYS A 162 -9.49 -2.53 7.24
N CYS A 163 -8.75 -1.98 6.27
CA CYS A 163 -7.73 -0.97 6.55
C CYS A 163 -8.32 0.28 7.18
N MET A 164 -7.77 0.71 8.32
CA MET A 164 -8.21 1.93 9.01
C MET A 164 -7.90 3.21 8.25
N VAL A 165 -6.98 3.15 7.29
CA VAL A 165 -6.63 4.29 6.43
C VAL A 165 -7.48 4.28 5.16
N ILE A 166 -7.46 3.19 4.38
CA ILE A 166 -8.14 3.13 3.08
C ILE A 166 -9.67 3.13 3.24
N ASN A 167 -10.22 2.25 4.08
CA ASN A 167 -11.68 2.04 4.15
C ASN A 167 -12.47 3.30 4.52
N PRO A 168 -12.14 4.04 5.57
CA PRO A 168 -12.90 5.23 5.93
C PRO A 168 -12.74 6.36 4.90
N MET A 169 -11.61 6.46 4.24
CA MET A 169 -11.37 7.48 3.21
C MET A 169 -12.21 7.21 1.95
N LEU A 170 -12.31 5.96 1.51
CA LEU A 170 -13.20 5.58 0.40
C LEU A 170 -14.67 5.83 0.72
N ASN A 171 -15.08 5.65 1.98
CA ASN A 171 -16.49 5.79 2.40
C ASN A 171 -16.90 7.23 2.74
N ARG A 172 -15.95 8.16 2.93
CA ARG A 172 -16.22 9.56 3.25
C ARG A 172 -16.31 10.49 2.03
N GLY A 173 -16.55 9.96 0.83
CA GLY A 173 -16.78 10.77 -0.34
C GLY A 173 -15.60 10.92 -1.29
N GLY A 174 -14.89 9.85 -1.54
CA GLY A 174 -14.04 9.65 -2.73
C GLY A 174 -12.78 10.51 -2.86
N GLY A 175 -12.88 11.82 -2.78
CA GLY A 175 -11.74 12.72 -3.04
C GLY A 175 -10.64 12.70 -1.98
N ILE A 176 -10.96 12.39 -0.75
CA ILE A 176 -10.04 12.52 0.40
C ILE A 176 -8.85 11.57 0.31
N ILE A 177 -9.03 10.34 -0.20
CA ILE A 177 -7.95 9.35 -0.23
C ILE A 177 -6.77 9.80 -1.10
N TRP A 178 -7.04 10.44 -2.23
CA TRP A 178 -6.00 10.93 -3.15
C TRP A 178 -5.27 12.16 -2.61
N GLU A 179 -5.83 12.79 -1.59
CA GLU A 179 -5.22 13.93 -0.92
C GLU A 179 -4.36 13.53 0.28
N ILE A 180 -4.71 12.42 0.96
CA ILE A 180 -4.07 11.98 2.21
C ILE A 180 -3.01 10.91 1.96
N LEU A 181 -3.28 9.95 1.07
CA LEU A 181 -2.30 8.98 0.61
C LEU A 181 -1.47 9.58 -0.52
N THR A 182 -0.19 9.76 -0.27
CA THR A 182 0.73 10.17 -1.32
C THR A 182 0.84 9.04 -2.37
N PRO A 183 0.50 9.29 -3.65
CA PRO A 183 0.65 8.27 -4.68
C PRO A 183 2.11 7.88 -4.87
N SER A 184 2.38 6.73 -5.46
CA SER A 184 3.72 6.35 -5.88
C SER A 184 4.20 7.25 -7.03
N ARG A 185 5.46 7.12 -7.42
CA ARG A 185 5.99 7.84 -8.60
C ARG A 185 5.44 7.30 -9.92
N TYR A 186 4.67 6.24 -9.88
CA TYR A 186 4.19 5.51 -11.04
C TYR A 186 2.68 5.69 -11.26
N ARG A 187 2.25 5.31 -12.45
CA ARG A 187 0.84 5.22 -12.83
C ARG A 187 0.63 3.96 -13.69
N ALA A 188 -0.53 3.33 -13.56
CA ALA A 188 -0.89 2.24 -14.46
C ALA A 188 -1.28 2.80 -15.83
N VAL A 189 -0.86 2.10 -16.88
CA VAL A 189 -1.26 2.36 -18.27
C VAL A 189 -1.78 1.09 -18.90
N VAL A 190 -2.64 1.23 -19.89
CA VAL A 190 -3.24 0.10 -20.61
C VAL A 190 -2.95 0.17 -22.10
N ASP A 191 -2.41 -0.92 -22.62
CA ASP A 191 -2.32 -1.16 -24.05
C ASP A 191 -3.68 -1.66 -24.56
N GLN A 192 -4.33 -0.85 -25.38
CA GLN A 192 -5.67 -1.14 -25.89
C GLN A 192 -5.67 -2.29 -26.93
N GLU A 193 -4.56 -2.55 -27.58
CA GLU A 193 -4.46 -3.66 -28.55
C GLU A 193 -4.40 -5.01 -27.83
N LEU A 194 -3.66 -5.06 -26.72
CA LEU A 194 -3.54 -6.26 -25.90
C LEU A 194 -4.73 -6.48 -24.94
N CYS A 195 -5.48 -5.43 -24.62
CA CYS A 195 -6.61 -5.52 -23.69
C CYS A 195 -7.78 -6.28 -24.31
N VAL A 196 -8.21 -7.36 -23.67
CA VAL A 196 -9.35 -8.19 -24.10
C VAL A 196 -10.64 -7.94 -23.31
N GLY A 197 -10.69 -6.92 -22.45
CA GLY A 197 -11.88 -6.57 -21.69
C GLY A 197 -12.29 -7.63 -20.65
N CYS A 198 -11.37 -8.39 -20.06
CA CYS A 198 -11.69 -9.46 -19.11
C CYS A 198 -12.17 -8.97 -17.73
N GLY A 199 -11.96 -7.69 -17.40
CA GLY A 199 -12.42 -7.07 -16.16
C GLY A 199 -11.65 -7.47 -14.89
N THR A 200 -10.61 -8.28 -14.97
CA THR A 200 -9.82 -8.70 -13.79
C THR A 200 -9.23 -7.50 -13.04
N CYS A 201 -8.73 -6.50 -13.75
CA CYS A 201 -8.12 -5.30 -13.18
C CYS A 201 -9.13 -4.42 -12.43
N LEU A 202 -10.39 -4.35 -12.85
CA LEU A 202 -11.43 -3.61 -12.15
C LEU A 202 -11.64 -4.15 -10.74
N LYS A 203 -11.74 -5.49 -10.61
CA LYS A 203 -11.94 -6.16 -9.31
C LYS A 203 -10.75 -6.00 -8.36
N ARG A 204 -9.58 -5.70 -8.91
CA ARG A 204 -8.34 -5.53 -8.13
C ARG A 204 -8.07 -4.10 -7.72
N CYS A 205 -8.64 -3.12 -8.43
CA CYS A 205 -8.42 -1.71 -8.11
C CYS A 205 -9.15 -1.34 -6.82
N LYS A 206 -8.36 -0.96 -5.81
CA LYS A 206 -8.87 -0.55 -4.49
C LYS A 206 -9.30 0.91 -4.45
N PHE A 207 -9.03 1.66 -5.52
CA PHE A 207 -9.17 3.12 -5.56
C PHE A 207 -10.16 3.61 -6.61
N SER A 208 -10.95 2.72 -7.21
CA SER A 208 -11.90 3.06 -8.29
C SER A 208 -11.25 3.83 -9.44
N ALA A 209 -9.97 3.53 -9.72
CA ALA A 209 -9.17 4.17 -10.76
C ALA A 209 -9.28 3.46 -12.12
N ILE A 210 -10.18 2.49 -12.24
CA ILE A 210 -10.35 1.69 -13.46
C ILE A 210 -11.82 1.64 -13.83
N GLU A 211 -12.09 1.93 -15.08
CA GLU A 211 -13.40 1.80 -15.68
C GLU A 211 -13.35 1.03 -16.99
N THR A 212 -14.51 0.75 -17.56
CA THR A 212 -14.64 0.16 -18.88
C THR A 212 -15.17 1.18 -19.87
N VAL A 213 -14.62 1.14 -21.09
CA VAL A 213 -15.05 2.01 -22.21
C VAL A 213 -15.30 1.17 -23.45
N ASP A 214 -16.29 1.53 -24.21
CA ASP A 214 -16.53 0.94 -25.53
C ASP A 214 -15.47 1.43 -26.51
N VAL A 215 -14.86 0.49 -27.23
CA VAL A 215 -13.83 0.77 -28.24
C VAL A 215 -14.34 0.27 -29.59
N PRO A 216 -14.35 1.12 -30.63
CA PRO A 216 -14.76 0.71 -31.97
C PRO A 216 -14.03 -0.56 -32.44
N GLY A 217 -14.75 -1.52 -32.98
CA GLY A 217 -14.22 -2.80 -33.44
C GLY A 217 -13.95 -3.83 -32.33
N SER A 218 -14.11 -3.50 -31.07
CA SER A 218 -13.98 -4.47 -29.97
C SER A 218 -15.34 -5.11 -29.62
N LYS A 219 -15.34 -6.44 -29.45
CA LYS A 219 -16.57 -7.17 -29.03
C LYS A 219 -16.92 -6.98 -27.56
N LYS A 220 -16.03 -6.42 -26.76
CA LYS A 220 -16.20 -6.19 -25.32
C LYS A 220 -15.66 -4.82 -24.95
N PRO A 221 -16.26 -4.15 -23.95
CA PRO A 221 -15.67 -2.94 -23.39
C PRO A 221 -14.24 -3.22 -22.92
N LYS A 222 -13.34 -2.27 -23.13
CA LYS A 222 -11.94 -2.36 -22.72
C LYS A 222 -11.68 -1.51 -21.47
N THR A 223 -10.54 -1.75 -20.85
CA THR A 223 -10.12 -1.03 -19.66
C THR A 223 -9.64 0.38 -19.98
N ARG A 224 -10.02 1.37 -19.16
CA ARG A 224 -9.43 2.71 -19.12
C ARG A 224 -8.98 3.03 -17.70
N ILE A 225 -7.85 3.72 -17.55
CA ILE A 225 -7.35 4.21 -16.27
C ILE A 225 -7.86 5.64 -16.07
N ILE A 226 -8.46 5.89 -14.90
CA ILE A 226 -8.80 7.23 -14.43
C ILE A 226 -7.55 7.76 -13.73
N ASN A 227 -6.80 8.61 -14.44
CA ASN A 227 -5.47 9.04 -14.02
C ASN A 227 -5.46 9.73 -12.65
N GLU A 228 -6.49 10.53 -12.38
CA GLU A 228 -6.68 11.30 -11.15
C GLU A 228 -6.88 10.40 -9.93
N HIS A 229 -7.42 9.21 -10.15
CA HIS A 229 -7.68 8.23 -9.10
C HIS A 229 -6.55 7.20 -8.94
N CYS A 230 -5.63 7.11 -9.90
CA CYS A 230 -4.59 6.11 -9.89
C CYS A 230 -3.45 6.47 -8.92
N LEU A 231 -3.34 5.73 -7.82
CA LEU A 231 -2.26 5.89 -6.84
C LEU A 231 -0.97 5.13 -7.21
N GLY A 232 -0.94 4.45 -8.36
CA GLY A 232 0.27 3.78 -8.85
C GLY A 232 0.70 2.54 -8.06
N CYS A 233 -0.21 1.86 -7.38
CA CYS A 233 0.09 0.67 -6.58
C CYS A 233 0.42 -0.59 -7.41
N GLY A 234 0.05 -0.64 -8.68
CA GLY A 234 0.39 -1.73 -9.61
C GLY A 234 -0.35 -3.05 -9.40
N VAL A 235 -1.24 -3.21 -8.40
CA VAL A 235 -1.91 -4.50 -8.15
C VAL A 235 -2.78 -4.98 -9.31
N CYS A 236 -3.25 -4.08 -10.16
CA CYS A 236 -3.98 -4.41 -11.40
C CYS A 236 -3.07 -5.04 -12.46
N VAL A 237 -1.78 -4.68 -12.49
CA VAL A 237 -0.77 -5.20 -13.42
C VAL A 237 -0.46 -6.66 -13.11
N VAL A 238 -0.29 -7.02 -11.83
CA VAL A 238 0.16 -8.35 -11.34
C VAL A 238 -0.67 -9.52 -11.89
N LYS A 239 -1.95 -9.33 -12.15
CA LYS A 239 -2.85 -10.39 -12.66
C LYS A 239 -3.33 -10.14 -14.08
N CYS A 240 -2.70 -9.24 -14.82
CA CYS A 240 -3.01 -9.03 -16.23
C CYS A 240 -2.36 -10.11 -17.10
N THR A 241 -3.06 -11.22 -17.32
CA THR A 241 -2.54 -12.37 -18.09
C THR A 241 -2.21 -12.02 -19.54
N LYS A 242 -2.83 -10.97 -20.09
CA LYS A 242 -2.55 -10.47 -21.44
C LYS A 242 -1.42 -9.44 -21.47
N LYS A 243 -0.83 -9.12 -20.31
CA LYS A 243 0.22 -8.09 -20.17
C LYS A 243 -0.17 -6.72 -20.77
N ALA A 244 -1.48 -6.47 -20.87
CA ALA A 244 -2.02 -5.22 -21.39
C ALA A 244 -1.87 -4.06 -20.41
N LEU A 245 -1.60 -4.34 -19.14
CA LEU A 245 -1.36 -3.33 -18.10
C LEU A 245 0.10 -3.35 -17.70
N THR A 246 0.68 -2.16 -17.63
CA THR A 246 2.03 -1.90 -17.12
C THR A 246 2.03 -0.66 -16.24
N LEU A 247 3.14 -0.38 -15.59
CA LEU A 247 3.39 0.89 -14.92
C LEU A 247 4.23 1.80 -15.82
N GLU A 248 4.01 3.09 -15.74
CA GLU A 248 4.90 4.14 -16.25
C GLU A 248 5.39 5.03 -15.12
N LEU A 249 6.62 5.53 -15.21
CA LEU A 249 7.21 6.48 -14.27
C LEU A 249 6.76 7.89 -14.66
N ILE A 250 6.05 8.58 -13.77
CA ILE A 250 5.45 9.89 -14.07
C ILE A 250 5.87 11.01 -13.11
N ARG A 251 6.59 10.70 -12.04
CA ARG A 251 7.04 11.69 -11.05
C ARG A 251 8.52 11.57 -10.78
N SER A 252 9.14 12.70 -10.46
CA SER A 252 10.56 12.76 -10.13
C SER A 252 10.88 12.15 -8.75
N PRO A 253 12.16 11.85 -8.45
CA PRO A 253 12.59 11.32 -7.15
C PRO A 253 12.16 12.17 -5.95
N GLU A 254 12.14 13.48 -6.10
CA GLU A 254 11.82 14.46 -5.04
C GLU A 254 10.36 14.36 -4.57
N HIS A 255 9.52 13.61 -5.29
CA HIS A 255 8.16 13.31 -4.88
C HIS A 255 8.09 12.56 -3.54
N ILE A 256 9.15 11.79 -3.20
CA ILE A 256 9.24 11.03 -1.96
C ILE A 256 10.20 11.76 -1.02
N PRO A 257 9.74 12.20 0.18
CA PRO A 257 10.61 12.88 1.13
C PRO A 257 11.74 11.97 1.63
N THR A 258 12.96 12.49 1.65
CA THR A 258 14.14 11.81 2.21
C THR A 258 14.40 12.18 3.68
N ILE A 259 13.34 12.49 4.40
CA ILE A 259 13.38 12.85 5.82
C ILE A 259 13.17 11.63 6.71
N SER A 260 13.61 11.71 7.97
CA SER A 260 13.34 10.67 8.95
C SER A 260 11.85 10.61 9.34
N VAL A 261 11.40 9.47 9.88
CA VAL A 261 10.04 9.33 10.43
C VAL A 261 9.78 10.35 11.53
N MET A 262 10.77 10.59 12.41
CA MET A 262 10.66 11.59 13.49
C MET A 262 10.48 13.00 12.94
N GLU A 263 11.21 13.36 11.90
CA GLU A 263 11.06 14.65 11.23
C GLU A 263 9.70 14.78 10.54
N LEU A 264 9.24 13.73 9.83
CA LEU A 264 7.91 13.69 9.23
C LEU A 264 6.81 13.95 10.26
N MET A 265 6.90 13.32 11.41
CA MET A 265 5.92 13.43 12.49
C MET A 265 6.04 14.76 13.26
N SER A 266 7.25 15.31 13.43
CA SER A 266 7.47 16.56 14.13
C SER A 266 7.01 17.80 13.36
N ARG A 267 7.04 17.78 12.03
CA ARG A 267 6.57 18.89 11.18
C ARG A 267 5.09 19.26 11.45
N GLY A 268 4.29 18.34 12.01
CA GLY A 268 2.90 18.58 12.40
C GLY A 268 2.70 19.21 13.79
N ARG A 269 3.77 19.42 14.58
CA ARG A 269 3.67 19.94 15.98
C ARG A 269 4.01 21.43 16.12
N LYS A 270 4.34 22.11 15.02
CA LYS A 270 4.77 23.53 15.05
C LYS A 270 3.65 24.54 14.77
N THR A 271 2.37 24.10 14.94
CA THR A 271 1.21 25.02 14.85
C THR A 271 0.40 25.01 16.12
#